data_a0493dd70299b397f42362038ba46844
#
_entry.id   a0493dd70299b397f42362038ba46844
#
_cell.length_a   1.000
_cell.length_b   1.000
_cell.length_c   1.000
_cell.angle_alpha   90.00
_cell.angle_beta   90.00
_cell.angle_gamma   90.00
#
_symmetry.space_group_name_H-M   'P 1'
#
loop_
_entity.id
_entity.type
_entity.pdbx_description
1 polymer ?
#
loop_
_entity_poly.entity_id
_entity_poly.type
_entity_poly.pdbx_seq_one_letter_code
_entity_poly.pdbx_strand_id
1 'polypeptide(L)'
;LQTFRPKKKFPVGTLRYNLHKQAQATLHSGLDLKAAVRLPPNENFEDWLAVHTVDFFNRINLLYGIISDVCTAKSCPTMSGGSRYEYLWQDGVSYKKPTRLPAPEYIYLLMDWIEIRINNETIFPSNTEVPFPRDFRQTCKKILTRLFRVFVHIYIHHFDRLSQLGAKEMTQRLIVNSGNRRIRVE
;
A
#
# COMPACT_ATOMS: atom_id res chain seq x y z
N LEU A 1 3.91 16.18 7.87
CA LEU A 1 2.84 15.35 7.29
C LEU A 1 1.52 15.78 7.95
N GLN A 2 0.66 16.48 7.18
CA GLN A 2 -0.71 16.70 7.65
C GLN A 2 -1.46 15.38 7.52
N THR A 3 -1.81 14.79 8.66
CA THR A 3 -2.71 13.64 8.69
C THR A 3 -4.08 14.05 8.18
N PHE A 4 -4.68 13.23 7.34
CA PHE A 4 -6.03 13.43 6.84
C PHE A 4 -7.00 13.56 8.02
N ARG A 5 -7.65 14.72 8.15
CA ARG A 5 -8.73 14.93 9.12
C ARG A 5 -10.06 14.99 8.37
N PRO A 6 -11.01 14.09 8.64
CA PRO A 6 -12.31 14.16 8.01
C PRO A 6 -13.00 15.48 8.38
N LYS A 7 -13.55 16.19 7.38
CA LYS A 7 -14.25 17.47 7.56
C LYS A 7 -15.54 17.35 8.39
N LYS A 8 -16.17 16.17 8.41
CA LYS A 8 -17.35 15.87 9.23
C LYS A 8 -16.96 14.90 10.34
N LYS A 9 -17.36 15.22 11.58
CA LYS A 9 -17.20 14.31 12.71
C LYS A 9 -18.11 13.10 12.51
N PHE A 10 -17.61 11.90 12.79
CA PHE A 10 -18.45 10.72 12.80
C PHE A 10 -19.43 10.77 13.98
N PRO A 11 -20.70 10.37 13.80
CA PRO A 11 -21.67 10.33 14.91
C PRO A 11 -21.19 9.38 16.02
N VAL A 12 -21.35 9.82 17.26
CA VAL A 12 -20.99 9.02 18.45
C VAL A 12 -21.79 7.73 18.45
N GLY A 13 -21.15 6.61 18.82
CA GLY A 13 -21.78 5.28 18.84
C GLY A 13 -21.74 4.51 17.52
N THR A 14 -21.32 5.15 16.41
CA THR A 14 -21.11 4.43 15.15
C THR A 14 -19.79 3.66 15.17
N LEU A 15 -19.73 2.55 14.43
CA LEU A 15 -18.48 1.79 14.22
C LEU A 15 -17.33 2.71 13.77
N ARG A 16 -17.61 3.62 12.83
CA ARG A 16 -16.61 4.59 12.32
C ARG A 16 -16.10 5.55 13.39
N TYR A 17 -16.96 5.99 14.32
CA TYR A 17 -16.56 6.79 15.47
C TYR A 17 -15.61 6.03 16.38
N ASN A 18 -15.99 4.81 16.76
CA ASN A 18 -15.18 3.96 17.64
C ASN A 18 -13.81 3.64 17.03
N LEU A 19 -13.78 3.34 15.73
CA LEU A 19 -12.54 3.07 15.00
C LEU A 19 -11.64 4.30 14.88
N HIS A 20 -12.23 5.47 14.64
CA HIS A 20 -11.49 6.72 14.63
C HIS A 20 -10.88 7.03 15.99
N LYS A 21 -11.64 6.82 17.08
CA LYS A 21 -11.15 6.98 18.46
C LYS A 21 -10.03 5.99 18.78
N GLN A 22 -10.16 4.73 18.37
CA GLN A 22 -9.11 3.72 18.55
C GLN A 22 -7.86 4.04 17.71
N ALA A 23 -8.02 4.47 16.45
CA ALA A 23 -6.90 4.90 15.62
C ALA A 23 -6.16 6.09 16.22
N GLN A 24 -6.89 7.07 16.77
CA GLN A 24 -6.29 8.18 17.50
C GLN A 24 -5.52 7.70 18.74
N ALA A 25 -6.09 6.79 19.53
CA ALA A 25 -5.44 6.23 20.71
C ALA A 25 -4.17 5.45 20.31
N THR A 26 -4.20 4.69 19.21
CA THR A 26 -3.05 3.93 18.69
C THR A 26 -1.95 4.84 18.15
N LEU A 27 -2.32 5.93 17.47
CA LEU A 27 -1.36 6.95 17.00
C LEU A 27 -0.70 7.71 18.17
N HIS A 28 -1.38 7.80 19.32
CA HIS A 28 -0.86 8.43 20.54
C HIS A 28 -0.19 7.43 21.50
N SER A 29 -0.22 6.12 21.21
CA SER A 29 0.34 5.06 22.07
C SER A 29 1.88 4.96 22.03
N GLY A 30 2.57 5.99 21.59
CA GLY A 30 4.04 6.06 21.70
C GLY A 30 4.81 5.38 20.59
N LEU A 31 4.15 4.86 19.54
CA LEU A 31 4.86 4.33 18.36
C LEU A 31 5.42 5.50 17.55
N ASP A 32 6.73 5.71 17.65
CA ASP A 32 7.43 6.64 16.77
C ASP A 32 7.54 6.02 15.36
N LEU A 33 6.57 6.34 14.51
CA LEU A 33 6.54 5.87 13.12
C LEU A 33 7.80 6.30 12.35
N LYS A 34 8.41 7.42 12.71
CA LYS A 34 9.66 7.86 12.06
C LYS A 34 10.83 6.97 12.47
N ALA A 35 10.88 6.56 13.74
CA ALA A 35 11.86 5.61 14.22
C ALA A 35 11.65 4.22 13.60
N ALA A 36 10.39 3.78 13.48
CA ALA A 36 10.03 2.47 12.92
C ALA A 36 10.41 2.31 11.43
N VAL A 37 10.42 3.41 10.65
CA VAL A 37 10.80 3.40 9.23
C VAL A 37 12.22 3.91 8.98
N ARG A 38 13.03 4.10 10.04
CA ARG A 38 14.40 4.55 9.89
C ARG A 38 15.27 3.39 9.39
N LEU A 39 16.17 3.71 8.47
CA LEU A 39 17.20 2.77 8.03
C LEU A 39 18.03 2.31 9.26
N PRO A 40 18.16 0.99 9.51
CA PRO A 40 18.99 0.49 10.59
C PRO A 40 20.46 0.89 10.39
N PRO A 41 21.26 1.04 11.46
CA PRO A 41 22.68 1.30 11.35
C PRO A 41 23.40 0.19 10.55
N ASN A 42 24.31 0.58 9.68
CA ASN A 42 25.14 -0.29 8.84
C ASN A 42 24.38 -1.08 7.74
N GLU A 43 23.11 -0.77 7.47
CA GLU A 43 22.37 -1.38 6.37
C GLU A 43 22.50 -0.54 5.09
N ASN A 44 22.52 -1.21 3.93
CA ASN A 44 22.47 -0.54 2.65
C ASN A 44 21.06 -0.03 2.37
N PHE A 45 20.94 1.21 1.93
CA PHE A 45 19.63 1.85 1.70
C PHE A 45 18.86 1.20 0.54
N GLU A 46 19.55 0.83 -0.53
CA GLU A 46 18.92 0.22 -1.71
C GLU A 46 18.41 -1.18 -1.40
N ASP A 47 19.16 -1.99 -0.67
CA ASP A 47 18.73 -3.32 -0.23
C ASP A 47 17.53 -3.21 0.71
N TRP A 48 17.59 -2.32 1.68
CA TRP A 48 16.49 -2.05 2.58
C TRP A 48 15.23 -1.60 1.82
N LEU A 49 15.39 -0.71 0.84
CA LEU A 49 14.29 -0.22 0.02
C LEU A 49 13.70 -1.32 -0.86
N ALA A 50 14.53 -2.19 -1.45
CA ALA A 50 14.10 -3.33 -2.26
C ALA A 50 13.22 -4.27 -1.46
N VAL A 51 13.71 -4.71 -0.31
CA VAL A 51 13.01 -5.65 0.58
C VAL A 51 11.64 -5.07 1.01
N HIS A 52 11.63 -3.81 1.46
CA HIS A 52 10.37 -3.19 1.90
C HIS A 52 9.39 -2.93 0.75
N THR A 53 9.89 -2.67 -0.45
CA THR A 53 9.03 -2.53 -1.64
C THR A 53 8.34 -3.85 -1.99
N VAL A 54 9.07 -4.96 -1.99
CA VAL A 54 8.53 -6.31 -2.24
C VAL A 54 7.58 -6.74 -1.12
N ASP A 55 7.95 -6.54 0.15
CA ASP A 55 7.09 -6.88 1.30
C ASP A 55 5.77 -6.08 1.25
N PHE A 56 5.83 -4.80 0.93
CA PHE A 56 4.63 -3.97 0.81
C PHE A 56 3.74 -4.41 -0.35
N PHE A 57 4.32 -4.77 -1.50
CA PHE A 57 3.59 -5.34 -2.63
C PHE A 57 2.84 -6.62 -2.22
N ASN A 58 3.52 -7.57 -1.58
CA ASN A 58 2.92 -8.82 -1.14
C ASN A 58 1.76 -8.58 -0.16
N ARG A 59 1.92 -7.64 0.77
CA ARG A 59 0.88 -7.30 1.76
C ARG A 59 -0.35 -6.66 1.12
N ILE A 60 -0.15 -5.74 0.18
CA ILE A 60 -1.27 -5.11 -0.53
C ILE A 60 -2.01 -6.14 -1.39
N ASN A 61 -1.28 -7.07 -2.03
CA ASN A 61 -1.88 -8.15 -2.80
C ASN A 61 -2.74 -9.07 -1.91
N LEU A 62 -2.26 -9.44 -0.72
CA LEU A 62 -3.04 -10.20 0.26
C LEU A 62 -4.29 -9.43 0.74
N LEU A 63 -4.14 -8.14 1.04
CA LEU A 63 -5.28 -7.29 1.44
C LEU A 63 -6.32 -7.19 0.33
N TYR A 64 -5.90 -7.03 -0.91
CA TYR A 64 -6.81 -7.01 -2.05
C TYR A 64 -7.53 -8.35 -2.22
N GLY A 65 -6.84 -9.47 -2.04
CA GLY A 65 -7.44 -10.81 -2.07
C GLY A 65 -8.64 -10.96 -1.11
N ILE A 66 -8.61 -10.30 0.04
CA ILE A 66 -9.68 -10.33 1.05
C ILE A 66 -10.97 -9.66 0.56
N ILE A 67 -10.86 -8.69 -0.35
CA ILE A 67 -11.99 -7.87 -0.82
C ILE A 67 -12.31 -8.07 -2.30
N SER A 68 -11.60 -8.94 -2.98
CA SER A 68 -11.71 -9.13 -4.43
C SER A 68 -13.10 -9.59 -4.87
N ASP A 69 -13.81 -10.33 -4.02
CA ASP A 69 -15.19 -10.79 -4.24
C ASP A 69 -16.22 -9.65 -4.22
N VAL A 70 -15.96 -8.59 -3.49
CA VAL A 70 -16.87 -7.43 -3.34
C VAL A 70 -16.39 -6.19 -4.13
N CYS A 71 -15.12 -6.13 -4.51
CA CYS A 71 -14.56 -5.08 -5.36
C CYS A 71 -14.72 -5.45 -6.84
N THR A 72 -15.86 -5.14 -7.40
CA THR A 72 -16.24 -5.46 -8.79
C THR A 72 -16.35 -4.19 -9.64
N ALA A 73 -16.40 -4.33 -10.97
CA ALA A 73 -16.66 -3.20 -11.86
C ALA A 73 -18.02 -2.52 -11.60
N LYS A 74 -18.97 -3.25 -11.01
CA LYS A 74 -20.29 -2.71 -10.64
C LYS A 74 -20.23 -1.92 -9.32
N SER A 75 -19.55 -2.43 -8.29
CA SER A 75 -19.42 -1.76 -6.99
C SER A 75 -18.40 -0.63 -7.00
N CYS A 76 -17.33 -0.77 -7.80
CA CYS A 76 -16.22 0.16 -7.92
C CYS A 76 -15.95 0.50 -9.39
N PRO A 77 -16.86 1.23 -10.07
CA PRO A 77 -16.75 1.54 -11.52
C PRO A 77 -15.57 2.47 -11.85
N THR A 78 -14.95 3.07 -10.84
CA THR A 78 -13.76 3.89 -10.99
C THR A 78 -12.76 3.60 -9.87
N MET A 79 -11.46 3.61 -10.19
CA MET A 79 -10.43 3.55 -9.17
C MET A 79 -10.34 4.89 -8.44
N SER A 80 -10.72 4.92 -7.16
CA SER A 80 -10.79 6.15 -6.37
C SER A 80 -10.35 5.97 -4.92
N GLY A 81 -9.90 7.07 -4.32
CA GLY A 81 -9.63 7.20 -2.89
C GLY A 81 -10.67 8.09 -2.21
N GLY A 82 -11.95 7.75 -2.36
CA GLY A 82 -13.08 8.57 -1.93
C GLY A 82 -13.52 9.59 -3.00
N SER A 83 -14.47 10.45 -2.64
CA SER A 83 -15.12 11.37 -3.58
C SER A 83 -14.20 12.44 -4.22
N ARG A 84 -13.00 12.61 -3.68
CA ARG A 84 -12.08 13.68 -4.12
C ARG A 84 -10.93 13.19 -4.97
N TYR A 85 -10.60 11.91 -4.93
CA TYR A 85 -9.42 11.37 -5.57
C TYR A 85 -9.82 10.23 -6.49
N GLU A 86 -9.73 10.49 -7.78
CA GLU A 86 -9.82 9.50 -8.83
C GLU A 86 -8.43 9.22 -9.39
N TYR A 87 -8.12 7.94 -9.61
CA TYR A 87 -6.82 7.51 -10.08
C TYR A 87 -6.94 6.96 -11.50
N LEU A 88 -6.29 7.64 -12.44
CA LEU A 88 -6.24 7.23 -13.83
C LEU A 88 -5.07 6.28 -14.06
N TRP A 89 -5.28 5.29 -14.92
CA TRP A 89 -4.23 4.38 -15.34
C TRP A 89 -3.50 4.91 -16.57
N GLN A 90 -2.19 4.76 -16.56
CA GLN A 90 -1.31 5.03 -17.70
C GLN A 90 -0.05 4.18 -17.53
N ASP A 91 0.30 3.40 -18.56
CA ASP A 91 1.50 2.55 -18.59
C ASP A 91 2.47 2.94 -19.73
N GLY A 92 2.00 3.71 -20.71
CA GLY A 92 2.79 4.13 -21.88
C GLY A 92 2.84 3.09 -23.00
N VAL A 93 2.24 1.90 -22.81
CA VAL A 93 2.19 0.81 -23.79
C VAL A 93 0.76 0.61 -24.27
N SER A 94 -0.06 -0.06 -23.49
CA SER A 94 -1.47 -0.31 -23.78
C SER A 94 -2.33 0.93 -23.53
N TYR A 95 -2.03 1.66 -22.47
CA TYR A 95 -2.70 2.88 -22.06
C TYR A 95 -1.74 4.08 -22.19
N LYS A 96 -1.66 4.63 -23.41
CA LYS A 96 -0.77 5.76 -23.71
C LYS A 96 -1.22 7.08 -23.08
N LYS A 97 -2.52 7.21 -22.78
CA LYS A 97 -3.12 8.38 -22.11
C LYS A 97 -3.70 7.97 -20.75
N PRO A 98 -3.78 8.90 -19.78
CA PRO A 98 -4.47 8.65 -18.53
C PRO A 98 -5.91 8.20 -18.79
N THR A 99 -6.25 6.98 -18.39
CA THR A 99 -7.53 6.32 -18.68
C THR A 99 -8.24 5.99 -17.37
N ARG A 100 -9.55 6.27 -17.34
CA ARG A 100 -10.43 5.88 -16.24
C ARG A 100 -10.74 4.40 -16.37
N LEU A 101 -10.52 3.64 -15.31
CA LEU A 101 -10.79 2.20 -15.26
C LEU A 101 -11.57 1.84 -13.99
N PRO A 102 -12.37 0.77 -14.01
CA PRO A 102 -12.88 0.15 -12.79
C PRO A 102 -11.75 -0.23 -11.84
N ALA A 103 -12.01 -0.16 -10.54
CA ALA A 103 -10.97 -0.44 -9.55
C ALA A 103 -10.33 -1.84 -9.70
N PRO A 104 -11.09 -2.94 -9.90
CA PRO A 104 -10.49 -4.26 -10.08
C PRO A 104 -9.57 -4.34 -11.30
N GLU A 105 -9.93 -3.68 -12.41
CA GLU A 105 -9.09 -3.65 -13.61
C GLU A 105 -7.81 -2.82 -13.38
N TYR A 106 -7.96 -1.64 -12.78
CA TYR A 106 -6.81 -0.81 -12.39
C TYR A 106 -5.83 -1.58 -11.49
N ILE A 107 -6.35 -2.28 -10.47
CA ILE A 107 -5.55 -3.02 -9.50
C ILE A 107 -4.85 -4.20 -10.19
N TYR A 108 -5.56 -4.94 -11.03
CA TYR A 108 -4.98 -6.04 -11.79
C TYR A 108 -3.80 -5.58 -12.65
N LEU A 109 -4.00 -4.53 -13.46
CA LEU A 109 -2.94 -3.95 -14.29
C LEU A 109 -1.75 -3.43 -13.47
N LEU A 110 -2.04 -2.86 -12.29
CA LEU A 110 -1.00 -2.37 -11.40
C LEU A 110 -0.17 -3.51 -10.81
N MET A 111 -0.82 -4.59 -10.34
CA MET A 111 -0.12 -5.75 -9.76
C MET A 111 0.77 -6.42 -10.81
N ASP A 112 0.25 -6.66 -12.01
CA ASP A 112 1.02 -7.17 -13.14
C ASP A 112 2.21 -6.25 -13.50
N TRP A 113 1.97 -4.95 -13.60
CA TRP A 113 3.00 -3.94 -13.88
C TRP A 113 4.12 -3.93 -12.82
N ILE A 114 3.79 -4.19 -11.55
CA ILE A 114 4.78 -4.26 -10.47
C ILE A 114 5.52 -5.59 -10.51
N GLU A 115 4.82 -6.70 -10.67
CA GLU A 115 5.39 -8.05 -10.70
C GLU A 115 6.45 -8.19 -11.80
N ILE A 116 6.15 -7.70 -13.02
CA ILE A 116 7.12 -7.64 -14.12
C ILE A 116 8.42 -6.92 -13.70
N ARG A 117 8.32 -5.87 -12.89
CA ARG A 117 9.49 -5.09 -12.44
C ARG A 117 10.27 -5.75 -11.33
N ILE A 118 9.56 -6.35 -10.37
CA ILE A 118 10.20 -7.07 -9.26
C ILE A 118 10.96 -8.29 -9.78
N ASN A 119 10.41 -8.99 -10.78
CA ASN A 119 11.03 -10.15 -11.39
C ASN A 119 12.11 -9.80 -12.44
N ASN A 120 12.34 -8.52 -12.69
CA ASN A 120 13.37 -8.10 -13.63
C ASN A 120 14.71 -7.87 -12.91
N GLU A 121 15.65 -8.76 -13.12
CA GLU A 121 17.00 -8.73 -12.53
C GLU A 121 17.80 -7.46 -12.87
N THR A 122 17.45 -6.73 -13.93
CA THR A 122 18.09 -5.44 -14.23
C THR A 122 17.56 -4.31 -13.34
N ILE A 123 16.40 -4.49 -12.69
CA ILE A 123 15.78 -3.51 -11.79
C ILE A 123 15.94 -3.94 -10.33
N PHE A 124 15.65 -5.22 -10.02
CA PHE A 124 15.76 -5.85 -8.71
C PHE A 124 16.75 -7.03 -8.80
N PRO A 125 18.08 -6.76 -8.83
CA PRO A 125 19.07 -7.84 -8.90
C PRO A 125 19.00 -8.72 -7.65
N SER A 126 18.99 -10.04 -7.85
CA SER A 126 19.07 -11.02 -6.76
C SER A 126 20.47 -11.26 -6.27
N ASN A 127 21.48 -11.01 -7.13
CA ASN A 127 22.89 -11.11 -6.76
C ASN A 127 23.34 -9.82 -6.08
N THR A 128 23.85 -9.93 -4.85
CA THR A 128 24.34 -8.81 -4.03
C THR A 128 25.56 -8.10 -4.62
N GLU A 129 26.29 -8.73 -5.54
CA GLU A 129 27.43 -8.12 -6.21
C GLU A 129 27.03 -7.20 -7.37
N VAL A 130 25.79 -7.31 -7.83
CA VAL A 130 25.24 -6.48 -8.91
C VAL A 130 24.64 -5.21 -8.32
N PRO A 131 25.14 -4.01 -8.68
CA PRO A 131 24.59 -2.77 -8.15
C PRO A 131 23.20 -2.49 -8.71
N PHE A 132 22.36 -1.87 -7.89
CA PHE A 132 21.06 -1.38 -8.34
C PHE A 132 21.19 -0.31 -9.44
N PRO A 133 20.24 -0.23 -10.39
CA PRO A 133 20.27 0.79 -11.43
C PRO A 133 20.10 2.20 -10.83
N ARG A 134 20.61 3.21 -11.55
CA ARG A 134 20.59 4.62 -11.08
C ARG A 134 19.20 5.16 -10.78
N ASP A 135 18.18 4.67 -11.45
CA ASP A 135 16.78 5.06 -11.29
C ASP A 135 16.00 4.15 -10.33
N PHE A 136 16.67 3.22 -9.64
CA PHE A 136 16.05 2.26 -8.71
C PHE A 136 15.15 2.94 -7.68
N ARG A 137 15.67 3.97 -7.00
CA ARG A 137 14.91 4.73 -5.98
C ARG A 137 13.63 5.35 -6.55
N GLN A 138 13.72 5.86 -7.78
CA GLN A 138 12.58 6.46 -8.47
C GLN A 138 11.54 5.40 -8.84
N THR A 139 11.99 4.23 -9.26
CA THR A 139 11.14 3.07 -9.57
C THR A 139 10.42 2.58 -8.31
N CYS A 140 11.11 2.38 -7.19
CA CYS A 140 10.51 2.02 -5.91
C CYS A 140 9.52 3.07 -5.43
N LYS A 141 9.86 4.36 -5.51
CA LYS A 141 8.93 5.46 -5.17
C LYS A 141 7.65 5.39 -5.99
N LYS A 142 7.75 5.12 -7.30
CA LYS A 142 6.61 4.98 -8.20
C LYS A 142 5.74 3.77 -7.84
N ILE A 143 6.37 2.63 -7.54
CA ILE A 143 5.69 1.41 -7.07
C ILE A 143 4.93 1.69 -5.77
N LEU A 144 5.61 2.17 -4.75
CA LEU A 144 5.02 2.44 -3.42
C LEU A 144 3.88 3.47 -3.48
N THR A 145 4.05 4.54 -4.30
CA THR A 145 3.00 5.55 -4.49
C THR A 145 1.74 4.95 -5.13
N ARG A 146 1.90 4.05 -6.10
CA ARG A 146 0.76 3.40 -6.75
C ARG A 146 0.11 2.34 -5.85
N LEU A 147 0.89 1.56 -5.12
CA LEU A 147 0.37 0.61 -4.12
C LEU A 147 -0.41 1.32 -3.01
N PHE A 148 0.06 2.50 -2.58
CA PHE A 148 -0.66 3.30 -1.60
C PHE A 148 -2.07 3.70 -2.07
N ARG A 149 -2.29 3.89 -3.38
CA ARG A 149 -3.62 4.16 -3.93
C ARG A 149 -4.56 2.97 -3.74
N VAL A 150 -4.05 1.74 -3.91
CA VAL A 150 -4.81 0.50 -3.66
C VAL A 150 -5.17 0.40 -2.18
N PHE A 151 -4.21 0.63 -1.29
CA PHE A 151 -4.46 0.67 0.15
C PHE A 151 -5.56 1.67 0.51
N VAL A 152 -5.49 2.90 -0.01
CA VAL A 152 -6.51 3.94 0.22
C VAL A 152 -7.86 3.52 -0.32
N HIS A 153 -7.93 2.91 -1.52
CA HIS A 153 -9.17 2.39 -2.11
C HIS A 153 -9.82 1.33 -1.20
N ILE A 154 -9.04 0.34 -0.78
CA ILE A 154 -9.50 -0.73 0.11
C ILE A 154 -10.03 -0.15 1.42
N TYR A 155 -9.28 0.77 2.03
CA TYR A 155 -9.62 1.35 3.32
C TYR A 155 -10.89 2.22 3.26
N ILE A 156 -11.10 2.97 2.18
CA ILE A 156 -12.24 3.89 2.05
C ILE A 156 -13.50 3.17 1.60
N HIS A 157 -13.40 2.22 0.66
CA HIS A 157 -14.55 1.60 0.03
C HIS A 157 -14.94 0.25 0.61
N HIS A 158 -13.98 -0.48 1.21
CA HIS A 158 -14.17 -1.86 1.66
C HIS A 158 -13.82 -2.08 3.13
N PHE A 159 -13.73 -1.01 3.93
CA PHE A 159 -13.37 -1.09 5.34
C PHE A 159 -14.30 -2.01 6.15
N ASP A 160 -15.59 -1.96 5.88
CA ASP A 160 -16.58 -2.77 6.59
C ASP A 160 -16.32 -4.28 6.35
N ARG A 161 -15.93 -4.67 5.14
CA ARG A 161 -15.54 -6.05 4.81
C ARG A 161 -14.27 -6.47 5.55
N LEU A 162 -13.25 -5.63 5.59
CA LEU A 162 -12.03 -5.87 6.36
C LEU A 162 -12.33 -6.04 7.86
N SER A 163 -13.22 -5.21 8.38
CA SER A 163 -13.61 -5.22 9.80
C SER A 163 -14.36 -6.50 10.17
N GLN A 164 -15.27 -6.98 9.30
CA GLN A 164 -16.02 -8.22 9.49
C GLN A 164 -15.13 -9.46 9.54
N LEU A 165 -14.04 -9.48 8.76
CA LEU A 165 -13.11 -10.60 8.67
C LEU A 165 -11.98 -10.57 9.72
N GLY A 166 -12.07 -9.67 10.71
CA GLY A 166 -11.01 -9.53 11.73
C GLY A 166 -9.69 -8.97 11.19
N ALA A 167 -9.67 -8.54 9.93
CA ALA A 167 -8.49 -7.98 9.27
C ALA A 167 -7.99 -6.69 9.92
N LYS A 168 -8.75 -6.13 10.87
CA LYS A 168 -8.37 -4.98 11.68
C LYS A 168 -7.07 -5.24 12.47
N GLU A 169 -6.95 -6.42 13.08
CA GLU A 169 -5.72 -6.85 13.74
C GLU A 169 -4.60 -7.11 12.72
N MET A 170 -4.94 -7.63 11.55
CA MET A 170 -3.98 -7.89 10.49
C MET A 170 -3.41 -6.60 9.91
N THR A 171 -4.24 -5.59 9.67
CA THR A 171 -3.79 -4.27 9.18
C THR A 171 -2.91 -3.57 10.22
N GLN A 172 -3.26 -3.68 11.50
CA GLN A 172 -2.49 -3.11 12.60
C GLN A 172 -1.14 -3.84 12.78
N ARG A 173 -1.13 -5.19 12.68
CA ARG A 173 0.09 -6.01 12.67
C ARG A 173 0.95 -5.77 11.42
N LEU A 174 0.33 -5.51 10.27
CA LEU A 174 1.03 -5.21 9.01
C LEU A 174 1.83 -3.90 9.10
N ILE A 175 1.26 -2.88 9.73
CA ILE A 175 1.94 -1.59 9.93
C ILE A 175 3.06 -1.71 10.98
N VAL A 176 2.84 -2.48 12.04
CA VAL A 176 3.81 -2.66 13.14
C VAL A 176 4.96 -3.59 12.76
N ASN A 177 4.69 -4.69 12.03
CA ASN A 177 5.71 -5.68 11.68
C ASN A 177 6.64 -5.25 10.55
N SER A 178 6.26 -4.29 9.71
CA SER A 178 7.19 -3.69 8.75
C SER A 178 8.32 -2.88 9.39
N GLY A 179 8.16 -2.49 10.66
CA GLY A 179 9.19 -1.79 11.45
C GLY A 179 10.14 -2.70 12.24
N ASN A 180 9.84 -4.00 12.39
CA ASN A 180 10.53 -4.83 13.39
C ASN A 180 11.21 -6.11 12.87
N ARG A 181 11.29 -6.35 11.56
CA ARG A 181 12.04 -7.52 11.06
C ARG A 181 13.49 -7.16 10.80
N ARG A 182 14.38 -7.60 11.70
CA ARG A 182 15.75 -7.96 11.36
C ARG A 182 15.67 -9.11 10.35
N ILE A 183 16.01 -8.84 9.11
CA ILE A 183 16.16 -9.87 8.09
C ILE A 183 17.48 -10.56 8.41
N ARG A 184 17.42 -11.79 8.95
CA ARG A 184 18.52 -12.72 8.78
C ARG A 184 18.39 -13.30 7.38
N VAL A 185 19.25 -12.89 6.51
CA VAL A 185 19.56 -13.62 5.27
C VAL A 185 20.57 -14.69 5.71
N GLU A 186 20.14 -15.95 5.76
CA GLU A 186 21.03 -17.11 5.73
C GLU A 186 21.34 -17.43 4.27
#